data_2367ba6c3fb731a9597b2968b65e7e25
#
_entry.id   2367ba6c3fb731a9597b2968b65e7e25
#
_cell.length_a   1.000
_cell.length_b   1.000
_cell.length_c   1.000
_cell.angle_alpha   90.00
_cell.angle_beta   90.00
_cell.angle_gamma   90.00
#
_symmetry.space_group_name_H-M   'P 1'
#
loop_
_entity.id
_entity.type
_entity.pdbx_description
1 polymer ?
#
loop_
_entity_poly.entity_id
_entity_poly.type
_entity_poly.pdbx_seq_one_letter_code
_entity_poly.pdbx_strand_id
1 'polypeptide(L)'
;MARDSSIVSKNMQKIHSQDTSIELYLRKVLWHKGYRYRKNYKALPGSPDIVLTKYKIAIFCDSEFFHGKDWDILKLRLKKGKNPDYWIKKIERNRNRDSENDKKLLFLGYTVIHFWGQDILKHIDECLQTIEDSILDSEVSTVNTEDDFY
;
A
#
# COMPACT_ATOMS: atom_id res chain seq x y z
N MET A 1 24.85 -6.47 -25.60
CA MET A 1 23.67 -6.34 -26.48
C MET A 1 22.70 -5.33 -25.90
N ALA A 2 22.40 -4.30 -26.65
CA ALA A 2 21.36 -3.38 -26.27
C ALA A 2 20.01 -4.07 -26.41
N ARG A 3 19.16 -3.99 -25.36
CA ARG A 3 17.78 -4.47 -25.44
C ARG A 3 17.03 -3.63 -26.48
N ASP A 4 16.24 -4.30 -27.31
CA ASP A 4 15.34 -3.61 -28.22
C ASP A 4 14.41 -2.66 -27.44
N SER A 5 14.34 -1.40 -27.87
CA SER A 5 13.51 -0.39 -27.21
C SER A 5 12.02 -0.77 -27.18
N SER A 6 11.54 -1.52 -28.17
CA SER A 6 10.15 -2.01 -28.21
C SER A 6 9.87 -3.04 -27.12
N ILE A 7 10.84 -3.90 -26.79
CA ILE A 7 10.70 -4.88 -25.70
C ILE A 7 10.70 -4.17 -24.34
N VAL A 8 11.59 -3.21 -24.15
CA VAL A 8 11.64 -2.40 -22.92
C VAL A 8 10.32 -1.65 -22.72
N SER A 9 9.80 -1.04 -23.77
CA SER A 9 8.53 -0.32 -23.75
C SER A 9 7.36 -1.23 -23.39
N LYS A 10 7.28 -2.44 -23.96
CA LYS A 10 6.25 -3.44 -23.62
C LYS A 10 6.36 -3.91 -22.18
N ASN A 11 7.57 -4.11 -21.66
CA ASN A 11 7.79 -4.49 -20.26
C ASN A 11 7.37 -3.37 -19.30
N MET A 12 7.63 -2.12 -19.65
CA MET A 12 7.19 -0.96 -18.86
C MET A 12 5.67 -0.82 -18.85
N GLN A 13 4.99 -1.13 -19.97
CA GLN A 13 3.52 -1.11 -20.05
C GLN A 13 2.85 -2.16 -19.19
N LYS A 14 3.54 -3.24 -18.83
CA LYS A 14 3.03 -4.28 -17.93
C LYS A 14 3.09 -3.89 -16.45
N ILE A 15 3.79 -2.80 -16.11
CA ILE A 15 3.84 -2.28 -14.75
C ILE A 15 2.60 -1.42 -14.54
N HIS A 16 1.56 -2.01 -13.97
CA HIS A 16 0.31 -1.33 -13.69
C HIS A 16 0.36 -0.68 -12.31
N SER A 17 -0.25 0.49 -12.17
CA SER A 17 -0.47 1.12 -10.87
C SER A 17 -1.62 0.49 -10.08
N GLN A 18 -2.43 -0.33 -10.74
CA GLN A 18 -3.59 -1.02 -10.17
C GLN A 18 -3.58 -2.50 -10.57
N ASP A 19 -4.26 -3.31 -9.76
CA ASP A 19 -4.45 -4.75 -10.04
C ASP A 19 -3.13 -5.52 -10.24
N THR A 20 -2.09 -5.14 -9.50
CA THR A 20 -0.83 -5.87 -9.51
C THR A 20 -1.01 -7.28 -8.92
N SER A 21 -0.06 -8.18 -9.20
CA SER A 21 -0.13 -9.55 -8.68
C SER A 21 -0.18 -9.62 -7.15
N ILE A 22 0.51 -8.72 -6.45
CA ILE A 22 0.47 -8.65 -4.99
C ILE A 22 -0.89 -8.20 -4.47
N GLU A 23 -1.51 -7.21 -5.12
CA GLU A 23 -2.86 -6.76 -4.78
C GLU A 23 -3.88 -7.87 -4.99
N LEU A 24 -3.83 -8.54 -6.14
CA LEU A 24 -4.73 -9.65 -6.46
C LEU A 24 -4.59 -10.80 -5.46
N TYR A 25 -3.37 -11.11 -5.06
CA TYR A 25 -3.11 -12.17 -4.08
C TYR A 25 -3.72 -11.83 -2.71
N LEU A 26 -3.46 -10.63 -2.20
CA LEU A 26 -4.01 -10.19 -0.92
C LEU A 26 -5.54 -10.13 -0.94
N ARG A 27 -6.13 -9.61 -2.03
CA ARG A 27 -7.59 -9.57 -2.19
C ARG A 27 -8.21 -10.97 -2.14
N LYS A 28 -7.60 -11.92 -2.83
CA LYS A 28 -8.07 -13.31 -2.88
C LYS A 28 -8.04 -13.95 -1.48
N VAL A 29 -6.97 -13.74 -0.74
CA VAL A 29 -6.83 -14.25 0.62
C VAL A 29 -7.88 -13.65 1.54
N LEU A 30 -8.11 -12.34 1.48
CA LEU A 30 -9.14 -11.65 2.27
C LEU A 30 -10.53 -12.15 1.92
N TRP A 31 -10.83 -12.33 0.65
CA TRP A 31 -12.12 -12.84 0.19
C TRP A 31 -12.41 -14.24 0.73
N HIS A 32 -11.42 -15.13 0.67
CA HIS A 32 -11.55 -16.50 1.20
C HIS A 32 -11.73 -16.54 2.71
N LYS A 33 -11.22 -15.54 3.43
CA LYS A 33 -11.43 -15.38 4.88
C LYS A 33 -12.82 -14.80 5.22
N GLY A 34 -13.60 -14.43 4.22
CA GLY A 34 -14.95 -13.89 4.40
C GLY A 34 -15.01 -12.36 4.47
N TYR A 35 -13.91 -11.66 4.31
CA TYR A 35 -13.90 -10.21 4.29
C TYR A 35 -14.39 -9.67 2.95
N ARG A 36 -15.09 -8.54 3.00
CA ARG A 36 -15.55 -7.81 1.82
C ARG A 36 -14.90 -6.45 1.79
N TYR A 37 -14.53 -6.00 0.59
CA TYR A 37 -13.71 -4.81 0.41
C TYR A 37 -14.08 -4.08 -0.88
N ARG A 38 -13.65 -2.82 -0.95
CA ARG A 38 -13.59 -2.06 -2.20
C ARG A 38 -12.14 -2.03 -2.67
N LYS A 39 -11.94 -2.16 -3.99
CA LYS A 39 -10.62 -2.15 -4.61
C LYS A 39 -10.38 -0.83 -5.32
N ASN A 40 -9.12 -0.36 -5.31
CA ASN A 40 -8.72 0.87 -6.01
C ASN A 40 -9.69 2.02 -5.76
N TYR A 41 -9.95 2.31 -4.49
CA TYR A 41 -11.04 3.18 -4.06
C TYR A 41 -10.68 4.66 -4.22
N LYS A 42 -10.99 5.22 -5.38
CA LYS A 42 -10.64 6.59 -5.78
C LYS A 42 -11.33 7.69 -4.96
N ALA A 43 -12.40 7.36 -4.25
CA ALA A 43 -13.10 8.32 -3.39
C ALA A 43 -12.29 8.72 -2.15
N LEU A 44 -11.25 7.97 -1.80
CA LEU A 44 -10.37 8.24 -0.66
C LEU A 44 -9.01 8.77 -1.12
N PRO A 45 -8.36 9.61 -0.28
CA PRO A 45 -7.01 10.09 -0.56
C PRO A 45 -6.02 8.96 -0.84
N GLY A 46 -5.23 9.10 -1.89
CA GLY A 46 -4.24 8.10 -2.29
C GLY A 46 -4.81 6.89 -3.03
N SER A 47 -6.12 6.80 -3.24
CA SER A 47 -6.78 5.67 -3.88
C SER A 47 -6.32 4.33 -3.32
N PRO A 48 -6.62 4.02 -2.04
CA PRO A 48 -6.14 2.78 -1.43
C PRO A 48 -6.46 1.55 -2.27
N ASP A 49 -5.53 0.61 -2.32
CA ASP A 49 -5.67 -0.61 -3.13
C ASP A 49 -6.81 -1.49 -2.64
N ILE A 50 -6.99 -1.56 -1.32
CA ILE A 50 -8.04 -2.33 -0.67
C ILE A 50 -8.61 -1.50 0.48
N VAL A 51 -9.93 -1.39 0.56
CA VAL A 51 -10.59 -0.71 1.69
C VAL A 51 -11.63 -1.64 2.30
N LEU A 52 -11.45 -1.95 3.58
CA LEU A 52 -12.45 -2.63 4.39
C LEU A 52 -13.38 -1.55 4.96
N THR A 53 -14.40 -1.20 4.20
CA THR A 53 -15.28 -0.06 4.54
C THR A 53 -16.02 -0.25 5.85
N LYS A 54 -16.41 -1.47 6.17
CA LYS A 54 -17.07 -1.82 7.43
C LYS A 54 -16.25 -1.43 8.65
N TYR A 55 -14.92 -1.54 8.55
CA TYR A 55 -14.00 -1.29 9.67
C TYR A 55 -13.19 -0.01 9.51
N LYS A 56 -13.40 0.72 8.42
CA LYS A 56 -12.61 1.91 8.06
C LYS A 56 -11.11 1.64 8.06
N ILE A 57 -10.71 0.62 7.32
CA ILE A 57 -9.30 0.24 7.16
C ILE A 57 -8.92 0.42 5.69
N ALA A 58 -7.92 1.26 5.44
CA ALA A 58 -7.36 1.49 4.11
C ALA A 58 -6.01 0.78 4.01
N ILE A 59 -5.85 -0.07 3.01
CA ILE A 59 -4.66 -0.89 2.81
C ILE A 59 -3.99 -0.52 1.50
N PHE A 60 -2.69 -0.27 1.57
CA PHE A 60 -1.83 -0.01 0.42
C PHE A 60 -0.84 -1.16 0.25
N CYS A 61 -0.70 -1.63 -0.99
CA CYS A 61 0.29 -2.63 -1.38
C CYS A 61 1.42 -1.91 -2.10
N ASP A 62 2.51 -1.64 -1.40
CA ASP A 62 3.58 -0.76 -1.87
C ASP A 62 4.74 -1.54 -2.46
N SER A 63 5.16 -1.17 -3.68
CA SER A 63 6.41 -1.68 -4.23
C SER A 63 7.60 -1.05 -3.49
N GLU A 64 8.61 -1.85 -3.22
CA GLU A 64 9.77 -1.44 -2.43
C GLU A 64 10.53 -0.29 -3.08
N PHE A 65 10.72 -0.37 -4.39
CA PHE A 65 11.48 0.63 -5.13
C PHE A 65 10.75 1.98 -5.20
N PHE A 66 9.50 1.99 -5.69
CA PHE A 66 8.78 3.24 -5.97
C PHE A 66 8.34 3.98 -4.71
N HIS A 67 8.19 3.26 -3.59
CA HIS A 67 7.85 3.85 -2.30
C HIS A 67 9.06 4.03 -1.38
N GLY A 68 10.25 3.73 -1.88
CA GLY A 68 11.50 4.04 -1.21
C GLY A 68 11.75 3.28 0.07
N LYS A 69 11.49 1.95 0.06
CA LYS A 69 11.84 1.11 1.20
C LYS A 69 13.33 1.21 1.48
N ASP A 70 13.69 1.32 2.76
CA ASP A 70 15.08 1.52 3.20
C ASP A 70 15.72 2.70 2.46
N TRP A 71 15.06 3.84 2.49
CA TRP A 71 15.35 4.99 1.63
C TRP A 71 16.81 5.44 1.69
N ASP A 72 17.42 5.46 2.86
CA ASP A 72 18.81 5.88 3.02
C ASP A 72 19.78 5.00 2.21
N ILE A 73 19.54 3.70 2.21
CA ILE A 73 20.32 2.73 1.43
C ILE A 73 20.02 2.86 -0.07
N LEU A 74 18.75 2.94 -0.43
CA LEU A 74 18.33 3.07 -1.83
C LEU A 74 18.87 4.37 -2.45
N LYS A 75 18.83 5.47 -1.73
CA LYS A 75 19.34 6.76 -2.18
C LYS A 75 20.83 6.70 -2.52
N LEU A 76 21.62 6.02 -1.68
CA LEU A 76 23.05 5.81 -1.95
C LEU A 76 23.30 4.97 -3.21
N ARG A 77 22.48 3.95 -3.44
CA ARG A 77 22.54 3.15 -4.66
C ARG A 77 22.18 3.97 -5.89
N LEU A 78 21.13 4.79 -5.80
CA LEU A 78 20.68 5.64 -6.90
C LEU A 78 21.73 6.66 -7.31
N LYS A 79 22.49 7.20 -6.35
CA LYS A 79 23.59 8.14 -6.62
C LYS A 79 24.67 7.54 -7.50
N LYS A 80 24.85 6.22 -7.47
CA LYS A 80 25.84 5.48 -8.26
C LYS A 80 25.29 4.99 -9.61
N GLY A 81 23.99 5.10 -9.83
CA GLY A 81 23.31 4.63 -11.03
C GLY A 81 23.15 5.68 -12.12
N LYS A 82 22.29 5.38 -13.09
CA LYS A 82 21.93 6.29 -14.18
C LYS A 82 20.79 7.22 -13.73
N ASN A 83 20.87 8.49 -14.12
CA ASN A 83 19.87 9.53 -13.82
C ASN A 83 19.53 9.64 -12.32
N PRO A 84 20.54 9.81 -11.45
CA PRO A 84 20.30 9.80 -10.01
C PRO A 84 19.33 10.89 -9.56
N ASP A 85 19.47 12.11 -10.08
CA ASP A 85 18.62 13.23 -9.71
C ASP A 85 17.14 12.98 -10.04
N TYR A 86 16.88 12.40 -11.21
CA TYR A 86 15.51 12.04 -11.62
C TYR A 86 14.87 11.06 -10.66
N TRP A 87 15.57 9.96 -10.36
CA TRP A 87 15.01 8.89 -9.49
C TRP A 87 14.87 9.33 -8.05
N ILE A 88 15.86 10.06 -7.53
CA ILE A 88 15.82 10.57 -6.14
C ILE A 88 14.62 11.51 -5.98
N LYS A 89 14.44 12.47 -6.87
CA LYS A 89 13.30 13.40 -6.81
C LYS A 89 11.96 12.69 -6.97
N LYS A 90 11.89 11.72 -7.85
CA LYS A 90 10.66 10.96 -8.10
C LYS A 90 10.22 10.18 -6.86
N ILE A 91 11.15 9.46 -6.24
CA ILE A 91 10.86 8.65 -5.04
C ILE A 91 10.56 9.56 -3.84
N GLU A 92 11.29 10.65 -3.66
CA GLU A 92 11.00 11.63 -2.61
C GLU A 92 9.59 12.20 -2.75
N ARG A 93 9.17 12.54 -3.96
CA ARG A 93 7.79 12.99 -4.23
C ARG A 93 6.77 11.92 -3.90
N ASN A 94 7.03 10.67 -4.27
CA ASN A 94 6.15 9.55 -3.94
C ASN A 94 5.99 9.39 -2.43
N ARG A 95 7.09 9.45 -1.70
CA ARG A 95 7.10 9.33 -0.24
C ARG A 95 6.33 10.47 0.44
N ASN A 96 6.56 11.70 -0.02
CA ASN A 96 5.86 12.87 0.50
C ASN A 96 4.36 12.79 0.23
N ARG A 97 3.98 12.37 -0.96
CA ARG A 97 2.57 12.18 -1.34
C ARG A 97 1.93 11.09 -0.48
N ASP A 98 2.60 9.97 -0.27
CA ASP A 98 2.10 8.88 0.58
C ASP A 98 1.87 9.38 2.01
N SER A 99 2.83 10.14 2.56
CA SER A 99 2.70 10.73 3.90
C SER A 99 1.52 11.69 4.00
N GLU A 100 1.33 12.55 3.01
CA GLU A 100 0.20 13.49 2.98
C GLU A 100 -1.15 12.76 2.86
N ASN A 101 -1.22 11.73 2.02
CA ASN A 101 -2.43 10.93 1.87
C ASN A 101 -2.76 10.17 3.16
N ASP A 102 -1.77 9.63 3.83
CA ASP A 102 -1.94 8.95 5.12
C ASP A 102 -2.52 9.89 6.18
N LYS A 103 -2.01 11.12 6.26
CA LYS A 103 -2.55 12.14 7.18
C LYS A 103 -4.01 12.45 6.90
N LYS A 104 -4.37 12.59 5.63
CA LYS A 104 -5.76 12.85 5.21
C LYS A 104 -6.67 11.69 5.57
N LEU A 105 -6.22 10.45 5.36
CA LEU A 105 -6.97 9.25 5.71
C LEU A 105 -7.17 9.13 7.23
N LEU A 106 -6.12 9.39 8.00
CA LEU A 106 -6.21 9.39 9.47
C LEU A 106 -7.21 10.45 9.95
N PHE A 107 -7.18 11.64 9.36
CA PHE A 107 -8.15 12.71 9.66
C PHE A 107 -9.59 12.28 9.38
N LEU A 108 -9.81 11.49 8.32
CA LEU A 108 -11.11 10.95 7.97
C LEU A 108 -11.55 9.78 8.85
N GLY A 109 -10.73 9.38 9.81
CA GLY A 109 -11.04 8.30 10.76
C GLY A 109 -10.66 6.90 10.28
N TYR A 110 -9.84 6.80 9.24
CA TYR A 110 -9.37 5.51 8.73
C TYR A 110 -8.12 5.04 9.45
N THR A 111 -8.02 3.73 9.64
CA THR A 111 -6.75 3.08 9.95
C THR A 111 -6.04 2.83 8.64
N VAL A 112 -4.78 3.23 8.56
CA VAL A 112 -3.97 3.10 7.34
C VAL A 112 -2.92 2.02 7.53
N ILE A 113 -2.88 1.06 6.62
CA ILE A 113 -1.91 -0.03 6.62
C ILE A 113 -1.17 -0.04 5.30
N HIS A 114 0.15 -0.03 5.35
CA HIS A 114 1.01 -0.22 4.20
C HIS A 114 1.74 -1.55 4.32
N PHE A 115 1.63 -2.38 3.28
CA PHE A 115 2.40 -3.62 3.18
C PHE A 115 3.38 -3.51 2.03
N TRP A 116 4.62 -3.94 2.27
CA TRP A 116 5.57 -4.11 1.19
C TRP A 116 5.21 -5.35 0.36
N GLY A 117 5.43 -5.27 -0.96
CA GLY A 117 5.08 -6.35 -1.87
C GLY A 117 5.70 -7.70 -1.48
N GLN A 118 6.96 -7.70 -1.04
CA GLN A 118 7.63 -8.92 -0.60
C GLN A 118 7.01 -9.52 0.67
N ASP A 119 6.52 -8.70 1.57
CA ASP A 119 5.83 -9.16 2.77
C ASP A 119 4.51 -9.84 2.41
N ILE A 120 3.78 -9.31 1.44
CA ILE A 120 2.55 -9.94 0.94
C ILE A 120 2.87 -11.32 0.35
N LEU A 121 3.93 -11.42 -0.46
CA LEU A 121 4.29 -12.67 -1.13
C LEU A 121 4.86 -13.72 -0.19
N LYS A 122 5.68 -13.31 0.78
CA LYS A 122 6.45 -14.22 1.64
C LYS A 122 5.89 -14.36 3.05
N HIS A 123 5.15 -13.37 3.54
CA HIS A 123 4.66 -13.28 4.91
C HIS A 123 3.18 -12.93 4.97
N ILE A 124 2.38 -13.59 4.13
CA ILE A 124 0.95 -13.30 4.00
C ILE A 124 0.19 -13.50 5.32
N ASP A 125 0.57 -14.51 6.12
CA ASP A 125 -0.07 -14.77 7.40
C ASP A 125 0.16 -13.63 8.39
N GLU A 126 1.34 -13.04 8.39
CA GLU A 126 1.65 -11.85 9.21
C GLU A 126 0.86 -10.63 8.76
N CYS A 127 0.70 -10.46 7.43
CA CYS A 127 -0.14 -9.39 6.89
C CYS A 127 -1.59 -9.55 7.30
N LEU A 128 -2.14 -10.75 7.22
CA LEU A 128 -3.50 -11.06 7.68
C LEU A 128 -3.65 -10.80 9.17
N GLN A 129 -2.68 -11.18 9.98
CA GLN A 129 -2.71 -10.95 11.42
C GLN A 129 -2.77 -9.45 11.73
N THR A 130 -1.98 -8.65 11.03
CA THR A 130 -2.00 -7.19 11.16
C THR A 130 -3.38 -6.62 10.85
N ILE A 131 -4.01 -7.08 9.78
CA ILE A 131 -5.37 -6.65 9.40
C ILE A 131 -6.38 -7.07 10.46
N GLU A 132 -6.33 -8.31 10.92
CA GLU A 132 -7.28 -8.84 11.91
C GLU A 132 -7.11 -8.15 13.27
N ASP A 133 -5.89 -7.84 13.68
CA ASP A 133 -5.62 -7.04 14.87
C ASP A 133 -6.23 -5.64 14.76
N SER A 134 -6.14 -5.01 13.60
CA SER A 134 -6.74 -3.70 13.33
C SER A 134 -8.27 -3.76 13.36
N ILE A 135 -8.86 -4.83 12.87
CA ILE A 135 -10.32 -5.07 12.94
C ILE A 135 -10.75 -5.19 14.40
N LEU A 136 -10.03 -5.97 15.18
CA LEU A 136 -10.32 -6.15 16.61
C LEU A 136 -10.22 -4.83 17.38
N ASP A 137 -9.18 -4.04 17.13
CA ASP A 137 -9.01 -2.72 17.74
C ASP A 137 -10.17 -1.78 17.39
N SER A 138 -10.63 -1.82 16.14
CA SER A 138 -11.80 -1.05 15.68
C SER A 138 -13.08 -1.44 16.44
N GLU A 139 -13.31 -2.73 16.62
CA GLU A 139 -14.48 -3.24 17.35
C GLU A 139 -14.44 -2.87 18.84
N VAL A 140 -13.28 -3.00 19.49
CA VAL A 140 -13.08 -2.63 20.89
C VAL A 140 -13.29 -1.12 21.09
N SER A 141 -12.78 -0.28 20.20
CA SER A 141 -12.96 1.17 20.26
C SER A 141 -14.43 1.58 20.14
N THR A 142 -15.22 0.90 19.32
CA THR A 142 -16.66 1.13 19.18
C THR A 142 -17.41 0.77 20.46
N VAL A 143 -17.09 -0.35 21.09
CA VAL A 143 -17.70 -0.77 22.37
C VAL A 143 -17.41 0.24 23.49
N ASN A 144 -16.16 0.70 23.59
CA ASN A 144 -15.78 1.70 24.59
C ASN A 144 -16.50 3.03 24.42
N THR A 145 -16.78 3.46 23.21
CA THR A 145 -17.56 4.69 22.96
C THR A 145 -19.03 4.53 23.31
N GLU A 146 -19.59 3.34 23.19
CA GLU A 146 -20.98 3.07 23.63
C GLU A 146 -21.09 3.07 25.16
N ASP A 147 -20.10 2.53 25.87
CA ASP A 147 -20.07 2.51 27.33
C ASP A 147 -19.90 3.91 27.93
N ASP A 148 -19.21 4.83 27.25
CA ASP A 148 -19.02 6.21 27.70
C ASP A 148 -20.30 7.07 27.63
N PHE A 149 -21.36 6.59 26.96
CA PHE A 149 -22.64 7.25 26.87
C PHE A 149 -23.67 6.79 27.93
N TYR A 150 -23.35 5.82 28.70
CA TYR A 150 -24.16 5.30 29.83
C TYR A 150 -23.48 5.59 31.16
#